data_716efa8ab2036f46bedb0c87b4fad68d
#
_entry.id   716efa8ab2036f46bedb0c87b4fad68d
#
_cell.length_a   1.000
_cell.length_b   1.000
_cell.length_c   1.000
_cell.angle_alpha   90.00
_cell.angle_beta   90.00
_cell.angle_gamma   90.00
#
_symmetry.space_group_name_H-M   'P 1'
#
loop_
_entity.id
_entity.type
_entity.pdbx_description
1 polymer ?
#
loop_
_entity_poly.entity_id
_entity_poly.type
_entity_poly.pdbx_seq_one_letter_code
_entity_poly.pdbx_strand_id
1 'polypeptide(L)'
;MSRLDEVGERDSWRCWLCDEPVDPDMSVNDPRGPSVDALSTAKKGAKGGQERLAHRACNTKKGAVKPVVPWAEHLFVVDPAPIIGVVEQLTRKGGRVAVARCPTEADATEAGAWLVDRMSRLAPGLTVTTRIDSGGGGFLVSLTAP
;
A
#
# COMPACT_ATOMS: atom_id res chain seq x y z
N MET A 1 -7.94 24.67 6.41
CA MET A 1 -7.90 23.20 6.46
C MET A 1 -6.68 22.76 7.25
N SER A 2 -6.87 21.87 8.20
CA SER A 2 -5.74 21.37 9.00
C SER A 2 -4.85 20.44 8.18
N ARG A 3 -3.64 20.21 8.66
CA ARG A 3 -2.72 19.26 8.02
C ARG A 3 -3.34 17.88 7.90
N LEU A 4 -4.06 17.46 8.92
CA LEU A 4 -4.75 16.18 8.91
C LEU A 4 -5.81 16.12 7.80
N ASP A 5 -6.59 17.19 7.64
CA ASP A 5 -7.62 17.23 6.60
C ASP A 5 -6.99 17.15 5.20
N GLU A 6 -5.89 17.86 4.98
CA GLU A 6 -5.19 17.84 3.70
C GLU A 6 -4.68 16.43 3.36
N VAL A 7 -4.05 15.78 4.32
CA VAL A 7 -3.54 14.42 4.14
C VAL A 7 -4.68 13.43 3.96
N GLY A 8 -5.75 13.56 4.76
CA GLY A 8 -6.91 12.70 4.67
C GLY A 8 -7.58 12.76 3.31
N GLU A 9 -7.81 13.96 2.79
CA GLU A 9 -8.43 14.14 1.48
C GLU A 9 -7.53 13.59 0.37
N ARG A 10 -6.24 13.86 0.44
CA ARG A 10 -5.28 13.35 -0.54
C ARG A 10 -5.28 11.82 -0.57
N ASP A 11 -5.36 11.18 0.58
CA ASP A 11 -5.33 9.73 0.71
C ASP A 11 -6.72 9.09 0.68
N SER A 12 -7.74 9.86 0.30
CA SER A 12 -9.13 9.38 0.17
C SER A 12 -9.69 8.78 1.46
N TRP A 13 -9.22 9.28 2.60
CA TRP A 13 -9.61 8.83 3.93
C TRP A 13 -9.49 7.31 4.11
N ARG A 14 -8.39 6.76 3.61
CA ARG A 14 -8.02 5.36 3.81
C ARG A 14 -6.66 5.26 4.46
N CYS A 15 -6.54 4.32 5.39
CA CYS A 15 -5.26 4.05 6.04
C CYS A 15 -4.28 3.43 5.05
N TRP A 16 -3.10 4.02 4.91
CA TRP A 16 -2.11 3.49 3.98
C TRP A 16 -1.51 2.16 4.44
N LEU A 17 -1.64 1.84 5.73
CA LEU A 17 -1.09 0.61 6.31
C LEU A 17 -2.04 -0.58 6.19
N CYS A 18 -3.33 -0.41 6.51
CA CYS A 18 -4.30 -1.51 6.47
C CYS A 18 -5.31 -1.42 5.33
N ASP A 19 -5.34 -0.29 4.62
CA ASP A 19 -6.26 -0.02 3.50
C ASP A 19 -7.74 0.06 3.90
N GLU A 20 -8.03 0.13 5.18
CA GLU A 20 -9.40 0.31 5.66
C GLU A 20 -9.75 1.80 5.77
N PRO A 21 -11.04 2.14 5.68
CA PRO A 21 -11.46 3.53 5.82
C PRO A 21 -11.10 4.12 7.18
N VAL A 22 -10.75 5.41 7.18
CA VAL A 22 -10.50 6.19 8.40
C VAL A 22 -11.62 7.20 8.53
N ASP A 23 -12.33 7.21 9.66
CA ASP A 23 -13.40 8.15 9.91
C ASP A 23 -12.83 9.54 10.25
N PRO A 24 -13.08 10.56 9.40
CA PRO A 24 -12.55 11.90 9.65
C PRO A 24 -13.15 12.57 10.91
N ASP A 25 -14.30 12.12 11.35
CA ASP A 25 -14.98 12.70 12.51
C ASP A 25 -14.63 12.00 13.82
N MET A 26 -13.88 10.92 13.77
CA MET A 26 -13.46 10.21 14.96
C MET A 26 -12.37 10.97 15.69
N SER A 27 -12.36 10.90 17.03
CA SER A 27 -11.34 11.57 17.84
C SER A 27 -9.94 11.07 17.46
N VAL A 28 -8.98 12.01 17.37
CA VAL A 28 -7.57 11.68 17.13
C VAL A 28 -6.97 10.86 18.27
N ASN A 29 -7.64 10.83 19.42
CA ASN A 29 -7.21 10.02 20.57
C ASN A 29 -7.75 8.59 20.53
N ASP A 30 -8.74 8.31 19.65
CA ASP A 30 -9.25 6.96 19.47
C ASP A 30 -8.23 6.15 18.64
N PRO A 31 -7.92 4.90 19.04
CA PRO A 31 -7.01 4.05 18.25
C PRO A 31 -7.44 3.85 16.80
N ARG A 32 -8.73 3.95 16.51
CA ARG A 32 -9.28 3.84 15.16
C ARG A 32 -9.34 5.18 14.44
N GLY A 33 -9.04 6.27 15.15
CA GLY A 33 -9.11 7.62 14.62
C GLY A 33 -7.97 7.97 13.69
N PRO A 34 -8.07 9.14 13.04
CA PRO A 34 -7.09 9.56 12.06
C PRO A 34 -5.76 9.96 12.69
N SER A 35 -4.68 9.65 11.99
CA SER A 35 -3.33 10.03 12.36
C SER A 35 -2.53 10.29 11.10
N VAL A 36 -1.60 11.23 11.18
CA VAL A 36 -0.67 11.50 10.10
C VAL A 36 0.62 10.76 10.38
N ASP A 37 0.96 9.84 9.49
CA ASP A 37 2.18 9.05 9.59
C ASP A 37 3.27 9.68 8.73
N ALA A 38 4.35 10.11 9.34
CA ALA A 38 5.51 10.59 8.63
C ALA A 38 6.31 9.39 8.13
N LEU A 39 6.33 9.18 6.82
CA LEU A 39 6.96 8.02 6.19
C LEU A 39 8.45 8.02 6.32
N SER A 40 9.04 9.08 6.67
CA SER A 40 10.46 9.10 6.56
C SER A 40 11.12 9.27 7.90
N THR A 41 12.11 8.44 8.09
CA THR A 41 13.26 8.80 8.84
C THR A 41 13.98 10.00 8.22
N ALA A 42 13.37 10.65 7.23
CA ALA A 42 13.95 11.77 6.55
C ALA A 42 14.22 12.88 7.52
N LYS A 43 15.28 13.54 7.25
CA LYS A 43 15.76 14.70 7.98
C LYS A 43 14.60 15.61 8.32
N LYS A 44 14.54 15.99 9.59
CA LYS A 44 13.64 17.00 10.09
C LYS A 44 13.62 18.20 9.15
N GLY A 45 12.42 18.53 8.65
CA GLY A 45 12.25 19.70 7.80
C GLY A 45 12.36 19.45 6.31
N ALA A 46 12.51 18.21 5.87
CA ALA A 46 12.44 17.90 4.45
C ALA A 46 11.04 18.21 3.97
N LYS A 47 10.90 19.25 3.16
CA LYS A 47 9.65 19.59 2.50
C LYS A 47 9.22 18.45 1.60
N GLY A 48 7.96 18.07 1.68
CA GLY A 48 7.45 16.96 0.92
C GLY A 48 7.79 15.62 1.55
N GLY A 49 8.26 15.64 2.78
CA GLY A 49 8.28 14.47 3.62
C GLY A 49 6.94 13.81 3.47
N GLN A 50 6.93 12.56 3.09
CA GLN A 50 5.72 11.90 2.72
C GLN A 50 4.94 11.58 3.95
N GLU A 51 3.90 12.37 4.15
CA GLU A 51 2.95 12.13 5.21
C GLU A 51 1.77 11.38 4.61
N ARG A 52 1.35 10.34 5.29
CA ARG A 52 0.24 9.52 4.83
C ARG A 52 -0.79 9.37 5.96
N LEU A 53 -2.04 9.20 5.55
CA LEU A 53 -3.12 8.97 6.51
C LEU A 53 -3.06 7.54 7.03
N ALA A 54 -3.20 7.38 8.34
CA ALA A 54 -3.26 6.07 8.97
C ALA A 54 -4.23 6.12 10.16
N HIS A 55 -4.69 4.94 10.57
CA HIS A 55 -5.32 4.84 11.89
C HIS A 55 -4.24 5.05 12.96
N ARG A 56 -4.60 5.67 14.05
CA ARG A 56 -3.67 5.90 15.14
C ARG A 56 -3.03 4.60 15.62
N ALA A 57 -3.84 3.55 15.79
CA ALA A 57 -3.33 2.23 16.21
C ALA A 57 -2.33 1.66 15.20
N CYS A 58 -2.60 1.80 13.91
CA CYS A 58 -1.70 1.34 12.86
C CYS A 58 -0.39 2.10 12.88
N ASN A 59 -0.45 3.42 13.03
CA ASN A 59 0.72 4.28 13.12
C ASN A 59 1.57 3.95 14.36
N THR A 60 0.93 3.77 15.50
CA THR A 60 1.61 3.41 16.74
C THR A 60 2.29 2.05 16.63
N LYS A 61 1.59 1.07 16.07
CA LYS A 61 2.13 -0.27 15.88
C LYS A 61 3.33 -0.29 14.94
N LYS A 62 3.28 0.52 13.89
CA LYS A 62 4.40 0.68 12.96
C LYS A 62 5.62 1.26 13.66
N GLY A 63 5.41 2.29 14.48
CA GLY A 63 6.50 2.99 15.15
C GLY A 63 7.49 3.62 14.17
N ALA A 64 8.77 3.49 14.44
CA ALA A 64 9.83 4.01 13.60
C ALA A 64 10.34 2.99 12.58
N VAL A 65 9.78 1.78 12.58
CA VAL A 65 10.19 0.73 11.63
C VAL A 65 9.42 0.83 10.33
N LYS A 66 10.03 0.36 9.27
CA LYS A 66 9.41 0.26 7.97
C LYS A 66 8.29 -0.78 8.04
N PRO A 67 7.06 -0.44 7.69
CA PRO A 67 5.95 -1.37 7.85
C PRO A 67 5.96 -2.45 6.78
N VAL A 68 5.41 -3.59 7.16
CA VAL A 68 5.01 -4.62 6.21
C VAL A 68 3.52 -4.42 5.98
N VAL A 69 3.15 -3.98 4.79
CA VAL A 69 1.74 -3.78 4.44
C VAL A 69 1.14 -5.13 4.08
N PRO A 70 0.10 -5.56 4.79
CA PRO A 70 -0.48 -6.88 4.55
C PRO A 70 -1.27 -6.93 3.25
N TRP A 71 -1.31 -8.12 2.67
CA TRP A 71 -2.24 -8.44 1.61
C TRP A 71 -3.66 -8.55 2.18
N ALA A 72 -4.65 -8.35 1.34
CA ALA A 72 -6.05 -8.52 1.75
C ALA A 72 -6.31 -9.99 2.10
N GLU A 73 -6.98 -10.21 3.22
CA GLU A 73 -7.21 -11.56 3.77
C GLU A 73 -8.06 -12.45 2.86
N HIS A 74 -8.94 -11.84 2.07
CA HIS A 74 -9.83 -12.59 1.18
C HIS A 74 -9.13 -13.11 -0.09
N LEU A 75 -7.90 -12.67 -0.34
CA LEU A 75 -7.16 -13.09 -1.53
C LEU A 75 -6.42 -14.41 -1.27
N PHE A 76 -6.54 -15.32 -2.20
CA PHE A 76 -5.82 -16.59 -2.14
C PHE A 76 -4.49 -16.45 -2.91
N VAL A 77 -3.44 -16.11 -2.18
CA VAL A 77 -2.10 -15.92 -2.75
C VAL A 77 -1.08 -16.80 -2.04
N VAL A 78 -0.10 -17.24 -2.80
CA VAL A 78 1.04 -18.01 -2.28
C VAL A 78 2.29 -17.18 -2.56
N ASP A 79 3.24 -17.20 -1.65
CA ASP A 79 4.48 -16.42 -1.75
C ASP A 79 4.26 -14.93 -2.05
N PRO A 80 3.43 -14.23 -1.25
CA PRO A 80 3.21 -12.80 -1.49
C PRO A 80 4.48 -12.00 -1.20
N ALA A 81 4.85 -11.14 -2.15
CA ALA A 81 5.98 -10.25 -1.95
C ALA A 81 5.59 -9.08 -1.02
N PRO A 82 6.53 -8.56 -0.23
CA PRO A 82 6.27 -7.38 0.60
C PRO A 82 5.92 -6.17 -0.28
N ILE A 83 4.72 -5.62 -0.11
CA ILE A 83 4.21 -4.55 -0.97
C ILE A 83 5.10 -3.31 -0.94
N ILE A 84 5.57 -2.92 0.24
CA ILE A 84 6.44 -1.74 0.37
C ILE A 84 7.74 -1.92 -0.42
N GLY A 85 8.35 -3.09 -0.32
CA GLY A 85 9.55 -3.40 -1.10
C GLY A 85 9.32 -3.36 -2.60
N VAL A 86 8.17 -3.84 -3.04
CA VAL A 86 7.77 -3.80 -4.45
C VAL A 86 7.61 -2.36 -4.93
N VAL A 87 6.92 -1.52 -4.15
CA VAL A 87 6.76 -0.09 -4.47
C VAL A 87 8.12 0.57 -4.62
N GLU A 88 9.02 0.34 -3.70
CA GLU A 88 10.36 0.93 -3.74
C GLU A 88 11.14 0.48 -4.97
N GLN A 89 11.11 -0.79 -5.28
CA GLN A 89 11.82 -1.34 -6.44
C GLN A 89 11.29 -0.75 -7.74
N LEU A 90 9.96 -0.70 -7.91
CA LEU A 90 9.36 -0.16 -9.11
C LEU A 90 9.57 1.34 -9.25
N THR A 91 9.55 2.07 -8.14
CA THR A 91 9.81 3.51 -8.14
C THR A 91 11.27 3.80 -8.53
N ARG A 92 12.20 2.99 -8.04
CA ARG A 92 13.62 3.21 -8.27
C ARG A 92 14.08 2.75 -9.65
N LYS A 93 13.62 1.58 -10.08
CA LYS A 93 14.12 0.92 -11.29
C LYS A 93 13.10 0.78 -12.40
N GLY A 94 11.81 0.80 -12.09
CA GLY A 94 10.79 0.38 -13.03
C GLY A 94 10.90 -1.11 -13.34
N GLY A 95 10.42 -1.50 -14.49
CA GLY A 95 10.49 -2.89 -14.94
C GLY A 95 9.36 -3.76 -14.39
N ARG A 96 9.65 -5.03 -14.18
CA ARG A 96 8.68 -6.02 -13.75
C ARG A 96 9.12 -6.72 -12.49
N VAL A 97 8.21 -6.87 -11.54
CA VAL A 97 8.46 -7.58 -10.28
C VAL A 97 7.38 -8.63 -10.09
N ALA A 98 7.78 -9.88 -9.85
CA ALA A 98 6.85 -10.93 -9.45
C ALA A 98 6.37 -10.64 -8.03
N VAL A 99 5.06 -10.66 -7.81
CA VAL A 99 4.49 -10.25 -6.52
C VAL A 99 3.73 -11.35 -5.81
N ALA A 100 3.22 -12.34 -6.53
CA ALA A 100 2.50 -13.46 -5.90
C ALA A 100 2.30 -14.60 -6.88
N ARG A 101 1.95 -15.76 -6.33
CA ARG A 101 1.41 -16.89 -7.09
C ARG A 101 0.00 -17.15 -6.62
N CYS A 102 -0.85 -17.56 -7.53
CA CYS A 102 -2.23 -17.91 -7.21
C CYS A 102 -2.54 -19.28 -7.81
N PRO A 103 -3.40 -20.08 -7.16
CA PRO A 103 -3.71 -21.42 -7.66
C PRO A 103 -4.57 -21.41 -8.92
N THR A 104 -5.38 -20.37 -9.12
CA THR A 104 -6.28 -20.26 -10.27
C THR A 104 -6.09 -18.92 -10.98
N GLU A 105 -6.50 -18.88 -12.25
CA GLU A 105 -6.48 -17.62 -13.01
C GLU A 105 -7.42 -16.58 -12.40
N ALA A 106 -8.58 -17.02 -11.89
CA ALA A 106 -9.54 -16.14 -11.22
C ALA A 106 -8.90 -15.47 -9.99
N ASP A 107 -8.21 -16.24 -9.17
CA ASP A 107 -7.51 -15.70 -8.00
C ASP A 107 -6.41 -14.72 -8.42
N ALA A 108 -5.66 -15.03 -9.46
CA ALA A 108 -4.61 -14.17 -9.97
C ALA A 108 -5.15 -12.85 -10.50
N THR A 109 -6.26 -12.90 -11.23
CA THR A 109 -6.93 -11.70 -11.74
C THR A 109 -7.41 -10.81 -10.61
N GLU A 110 -8.03 -11.39 -9.60
CA GLU A 110 -8.49 -10.66 -8.42
C GLU A 110 -7.33 -10.03 -7.65
N ALA A 111 -6.28 -10.80 -7.41
CA ALA A 111 -5.08 -10.32 -6.74
C ALA A 111 -4.42 -9.17 -7.52
N GLY A 112 -4.33 -9.29 -8.83
CA GLY A 112 -3.80 -8.25 -9.70
C GLY A 112 -4.62 -6.96 -9.64
N ALA A 113 -5.93 -7.08 -9.71
CA ALA A 113 -6.84 -5.92 -9.62
C ALA A 113 -6.72 -5.23 -8.26
N TRP A 114 -6.66 -6.00 -7.19
CA TRP A 114 -6.45 -5.46 -5.84
C TRP A 114 -5.13 -4.70 -5.74
N LEU A 115 -4.07 -5.26 -6.30
CA LEU A 115 -2.74 -4.63 -6.28
C LEU A 115 -2.73 -3.31 -7.04
N VAL A 116 -3.32 -3.25 -8.23
CA VAL A 116 -3.39 -2.01 -9.01
C VAL A 116 -4.15 -0.94 -8.23
N ASP A 117 -5.27 -1.31 -7.64
CA ASP A 117 -6.05 -0.40 -6.80
C ASP A 117 -5.23 0.06 -5.58
N ARG A 118 -4.56 -0.87 -4.91
CA ARG A 118 -3.73 -0.57 -3.75
C ARG A 118 -2.57 0.37 -4.13
N MET A 119 -1.89 0.10 -5.24
CA MET A 119 -0.77 0.91 -5.72
C MET A 119 -1.20 2.32 -6.08
N SER A 120 -2.43 2.50 -6.56
CA SER A 120 -2.95 3.84 -6.88
C SER A 120 -2.96 4.75 -5.66
N ARG A 121 -3.07 4.18 -4.47
CA ARG A 121 -3.04 4.92 -3.21
C ARG A 121 -1.67 4.93 -2.55
N LEU A 122 -0.93 3.83 -2.63
CA LEU A 122 0.42 3.75 -2.06
C LEU A 122 1.45 4.56 -2.86
N ALA A 123 1.33 4.53 -4.17
CA ALA A 123 2.27 5.20 -5.06
C ALA A 123 1.51 5.91 -6.19
N PRO A 124 0.81 7.00 -5.88
CA PRO A 124 -0.06 7.67 -6.88
C PRO A 124 0.69 8.18 -8.11
N GLY A 125 1.99 8.43 -8.01
CA GLY A 125 2.80 8.85 -9.15
C GLY A 125 3.30 7.71 -10.02
N LEU A 126 3.05 6.46 -9.61
CA LEU A 126 3.57 5.29 -10.31
C LEU A 126 2.43 4.62 -11.10
N THR A 127 2.61 4.48 -12.40
CA THR A 127 1.65 3.76 -13.23
C THR A 127 2.06 2.30 -13.28
N VAL A 128 1.21 1.42 -12.77
CA VAL A 128 1.49 -0.02 -12.77
C VAL A 128 0.43 -0.78 -13.56
N THR A 129 0.86 -1.85 -14.21
CA THR A 129 -0.03 -2.79 -14.87
C THR A 129 0.29 -4.18 -14.35
N THR A 130 -0.70 -5.07 -14.41
CA THR A 130 -0.51 -6.45 -14.00
C THR A 130 -0.23 -7.35 -15.20
N ARG A 131 0.53 -8.41 -14.95
CA ARG A 131 0.74 -9.48 -15.91
C ARG A 131 0.53 -10.79 -15.19
N ILE A 132 -0.21 -11.70 -15.82
CA ILE A 132 -0.49 -13.01 -15.27
C ILE A 132 0.06 -14.04 -16.24
N ASP A 133 0.98 -14.88 -15.76
CA ASP A 133 1.60 -15.94 -16.56
C ASP A 133 1.30 -17.29 -15.90
N SER A 134 0.84 -18.25 -16.71
CA SER A 134 0.64 -19.61 -16.23
C SER A 134 1.97 -20.35 -16.19
N GLY A 135 2.11 -21.25 -15.21
CA GLY A 135 3.32 -22.06 -15.09
C GLY A 135 3.52 -22.58 -13.68
N GLY A 136 4.27 -23.63 -13.54
CA GLY A 136 4.61 -24.18 -12.22
C GLY A 136 3.42 -24.65 -11.39
N GLY A 137 2.32 -25.06 -12.03
CA GLY A 137 1.12 -25.52 -11.36
C GLY A 137 0.21 -24.39 -10.85
N GLY A 138 0.45 -23.16 -11.30
CA GLY A 138 -0.38 -22.03 -10.88
C GLY A 138 -0.20 -20.85 -11.82
N PHE A 139 -0.48 -19.65 -11.29
CA PHE A 139 -0.43 -18.41 -12.07
C PHE A 139 0.43 -17.40 -11.34
N LEU A 140 1.43 -16.88 -12.02
CA LEU A 140 2.34 -15.87 -11.49
C LEU A 140 1.76 -14.49 -11.77
N VAL A 141 1.61 -13.70 -10.73
CA VAL A 141 1.18 -12.30 -10.84
C VAL A 141 2.41 -11.41 -10.75
N SER A 142 2.59 -10.55 -11.73
CA SER A 142 3.67 -9.56 -11.75
C SER A 142 3.11 -8.18 -11.91
N LEU A 143 3.80 -7.18 -11.36
CA LEU A 143 3.53 -5.77 -11.59
C LEU A 143 4.61 -5.20 -12.49
N THR A 144 4.19 -4.39 -13.45
CA THR A 144 5.10 -3.73 -14.39
C THR A 144 4.92 -2.22 -14.31
N ALA A 145 6.02 -1.50 -14.29
CA ALA A 145 6.04 -0.04 -14.36
C ALA A 145 7.10 0.41 -15.38
N PRO A 146 6.89 1.54 -16.05
CA PRO A 146 7.85 2.06 -17.02
C PRO A 146 9.21 2.37 -16.43
#